data_e9b9224d8853a4b6676978623377edb9
#
_entry.id   e9b9224d8853a4b6676978623377edb9
#
_cell.length_a   1.000
_cell.length_b   1.000
_cell.length_c   1.000
_cell.angle_alpha   90.00
_cell.angle_beta   90.00
_cell.angle_gamma   90.00
#
_symmetry.space_group_name_H-M   'P 1'
#
loop_
_entity.id
_entity.type
_entity.pdbx_description
1 polymer ?
#
loop_
_entity_poly.entity_id
_entity_poly.type
_entity_poly.pdbx_seq_one_letter_code
_entity_poly.pdbx_strand_id
1 'polypeptide(L)'
;MQNKIFDKNLKAMNGDEYNEIKEELKKIKELRYFSYSLGKDKLDINIIQKRNLKTIYKNPLKELEEKIEFFKEYQRYPALFFYGLGNGILYKVLLQNENHKRIIVFEKEIEIIFIILNLIDFSEELRKGRLILIYTPHMNYTKADRIFSLYEINKFFRIYNLHLHSNFYKNYEKDMLKVNTLNSKAIKSISLRNGNDPKDAMQGIEQFVQNIPKMINHPSYKTLLQKRKNTKDENVAIIVSTGPSLEKQLPLLKKYASKATIFCADSAYAILAKHDIKPDYVCMMERDHYTAECFNNDFKEFDQDITFIVTSLVHKNTIAYLEKSKRKYILVTRPLPFATSIELDEFGYMSCGMSVAHMNYELAINLNFKNIILIGQDLAYAKDGSSHSKGFLYEDFHEGHHERDFDKYTAIAYGGEGIVQSSGIWTIFREIFENFVYANNRKKIKTYNATEGGARIEGAIEKPFKELCKTLLKKDLKKPFAKIPKLLKNQRDELMLDAYKKIKKQMSLTQTFLKECKKVKNQLASLKKGKTKLTLGQINKNLDKFKTRLDSKRYGFLLEILGPTLYHEENIIAPLYVQNFKNESERQNKLFAWLYAHESLIESIFELVDTQNIILKKAIIPLQDELEKRKLL
;
A
#
# COMPACT_ATOMS: atom_id res chain seq x y z
N MET A 1 -19.12 -23.34 29.22
CA MET A 1 -19.70 -22.68 28.05
C MET A 1 -18.92 -22.92 26.76
N GLN A 2 -17.60 -23.03 26.80
CA GLN A 2 -16.78 -23.35 25.63
C GLN A 2 -16.86 -24.86 25.34
N ASN A 3 -17.06 -25.20 24.06
CA ASN A 3 -17.16 -26.58 23.62
C ASN A 3 -16.16 -26.89 22.49
N LYS A 4 -16.10 -28.14 22.03
CA LYS A 4 -15.18 -28.59 20.96
C LYS A 4 -15.32 -27.78 19.64
N ILE A 5 -16.51 -27.29 19.32
CA ILE A 5 -16.77 -26.48 18.11
C ILE A 5 -16.11 -25.10 18.27
N PHE A 6 -16.29 -24.48 19.45
CA PHE A 6 -15.67 -23.19 19.75
C PHE A 6 -14.15 -23.25 19.66
N ASP A 7 -13.52 -24.26 20.29
CA ASP A 7 -12.07 -24.44 20.25
C ASP A 7 -11.56 -24.64 18.81
N LYS A 8 -12.32 -25.40 17.99
CA LYS A 8 -12.01 -25.63 16.59
C LYS A 8 -12.07 -24.33 15.77
N ASN A 9 -13.10 -23.52 16.00
CA ASN A 9 -13.27 -22.20 15.38
C ASN A 9 -12.14 -21.25 15.79
N LEU A 10 -11.82 -21.16 17.09
CA LEU A 10 -10.73 -20.30 17.58
C LEU A 10 -9.36 -20.69 17.02
N LYS A 11 -9.07 -21.98 16.88
CA LYS A 11 -7.84 -22.47 16.26
C LYS A 11 -7.78 -22.10 14.76
N ALA A 12 -8.92 -22.05 14.10
CA ALA A 12 -9.01 -21.73 12.66
C ALA A 12 -8.88 -20.24 12.36
N MET A 13 -9.15 -19.36 13.33
CA MET A 13 -8.94 -17.91 13.23
C MET A 13 -7.43 -17.59 13.26
N ASN A 14 -6.75 -17.80 12.13
CA ASN A 14 -5.31 -17.56 12.00
C ASN A 14 -5.07 -16.12 11.51
N GLY A 15 -4.01 -15.52 12.04
CA GLY A 15 -3.61 -14.16 11.66
C GLY A 15 -3.72 -13.19 12.85
N ASP A 16 -2.90 -12.17 12.76
CA ASP A 16 -2.81 -11.12 13.79
C ASP A 16 -4.09 -10.30 13.93
N GLU A 17 -4.88 -10.22 12.87
CA GLU A 17 -6.17 -9.51 12.86
C GLU A 17 -7.19 -10.11 13.83
N TYR A 18 -7.05 -11.39 14.16
CA TYR A 18 -7.94 -12.07 15.09
C TYR A 18 -7.45 -12.06 16.55
N ASN A 19 -6.24 -11.59 16.84
CA ASN A 19 -5.70 -11.62 18.19
C ASN A 19 -6.60 -10.85 19.17
N GLU A 20 -7.03 -9.64 18.79
CA GLU A 20 -7.89 -8.81 19.64
C GLU A 20 -9.26 -9.43 19.88
N ILE A 21 -9.91 -9.98 18.85
CA ILE A 21 -11.22 -10.62 19.01
C ILE A 21 -11.12 -11.91 19.84
N LYS A 22 -10.03 -12.67 19.69
CA LYS A 22 -9.77 -13.86 20.53
C LYS A 22 -9.61 -13.51 22.01
N GLU A 23 -8.94 -12.41 22.31
CA GLU A 23 -8.79 -11.93 23.68
C GLU A 23 -10.15 -11.56 24.28
N GLU A 24 -11.01 -10.88 23.53
CA GLU A 24 -12.36 -10.56 24.00
C GLU A 24 -13.23 -11.81 24.20
N LEU A 25 -13.18 -12.76 23.27
CA LEU A 25 -13.92 -14.02 23.38
C LEU A 25 -13.50 -14.85 24.59
N LYS A 26 -12.21 -14.87 24.93
CA LYS A 26 -11.69 -15.59 26.12
C LYS A 26 -12.15 -14.99 27.46
N LYS A 27 -12.47 -13.69 27.49
CA LYS A 27 -12.97 -12.99 28.67
C LYS A 27 -14.41 -13.38 29.04
N ILE A 28 -15.17 -13.96 28.12
CA ILE A 28 -16.57 -14.31 28.33
C ILE A 28 -16.66 -15.58 29.18
N LYS A 29 -17.06 -15.40 30.43
CA LYS A 29 -17.33 -16.50 31.39
C LYS A 29 -18.80 -16.85 31.41
N GLU A 30 -19.67 -15.89 31.21
CA GLU A 30 -21.13 -16.01 31.18
C GLU A 30 -21.73 -15.04 30.16
N LEU A 31 -22.89 -15.40 29.61
CA LEU A 31 -23.66 -14.53 28.72
C LEU A 31 -24.46 -13.53 29.55
N ARG A 32 -24.17 -12.23 29.39
CA ARG A 32 -24.82 -11.16 30.16
C ARG A 32 -25.92 -10.46 29.39
N TYR A 33 -25.70 -10.21 28.11
CA TYR A 33 -26.56 -9.36 27.29
C TYR A 33 -27.41 -10.16 26.32
N PHE A 34 -26.95 -11.32 25.90
CA PHE A 34 -27.64 -12.15 24.94
C PHE A 34 -27.82 -13.59 25.45
N SER A 35 -28.86 -14.23 24.93
CA SER A 35 -29.13 -15.66 25.06
C SER A 35 -29.58 -16.19 23.71
N TYR A 36 -29.84 -17.48 23.59
CA TYR A 36 -30.33 -18.07 22.37
C TYR A 36 -31.42 -19.11 22.67
N SER A 37 -32.28 -19.36 21.68
CA SER A 37 -33.24 -20.47 21.70
C SER A 37 -33.00 -21.35 20.48
N LEU A 38 -33.27 -22.64 20.67
CA LEU A 38 -33.19 -23.67 19.62
C LEU A 38 -34.61 -24.19 19.39
N GLY A 39 -35.04 -24.17 18.14
CA GLY A 39 -36.30 -24.79 17.72
C GLY A 39 -36.16 -26.29 17.48
N LYS A 40 -37.16 -26.88 16.86
CA LYS A 40 -37.14 -28.30 16.46
C LYS A 40 -36.20 -28.59 15.29
N ASP A 41 -36.07 -27.64 14.38
CA ASP A 41 -35.14 -27.70 13.27
C ASP A 41 -33.77 -27.18 13.72
N LYS A 42 -32.68 -27.79 13.25
CA LYS A 42 -31.31 -27.36 13.53
C LYS A 42 -30.99 -25.95 12.99
N LEU A 43 -31.75 -25.48 12.01
CA LEU A 43 -31.62 -24.14 11.46
C LEU A 43 -32.47 -23.11 12.20
N ASP A 44 -33.37 -23.55 13.09
CA ASP A 44 -34.23 -22.67 13.89
C ASP A 44 -33.49 -22.21 15.15
N ILE A 45 -32.54 -21.33 14.95
CA ILE A 45 -31.75 -20.69 16.01
C ILE A 45 -32.14 -19.22 16.07
N ASN A 46 -32.58 -18.75 17.24
CA ASN A 46 -32.82 -17.33 17.46
C ASN A 46 -31.94 -16.80 18.56
N ILE A 47 -31.48 -15.57 18.44
CA ILE A 47 -30.70 -14.84 19.44
C ILE A 47 -31.63 -13.83 20.10
N ILE A 48 -31.56 -13.76 21.42
CA ILE A 48 -32.46 -13.00 22.28
C ILE A 48 -31.67 -12.00 23.09
N GLN A 49 -32.00 -10.71 22.97
CA GLN A 49 -31.42 -9.66 23.82
C GLN A 49 -32.12 -9.71 25.20
N LYS A 50 -31.36 -10.04 26.24
CA LYS A 50 -31.90 -10.29 27.60
C LYS A 50 -32.60 -9.09 28.23
N ARG A 51 -32.12 -7.84 27.95
CA ARG A 51 -32.63 -6.62 28.54
C ARG A 51 -34.12 -6.36 28.24
N ASN A 52 -34.57 -6.67 27.04
CA ASN A 52 -35.91 -6.33 26.54
C ASN A 52 -36.61 -7.49 25.84
N LEU A 53 -36.03 -8.70 25.93
CA LEU A 53 -36.49 -9.93 25.29
C LEU A 53 -36.72 -9.82 23.77
N LYS A 54 -36.09 -8.83 23.11
CA LYS A 54 -36.14 -8.71 21.64
C LYS A 54 -35.33 -9.81 21.00
N THR A 55 -35.89 -10.46 20.00
CA THR A 55 -35.24 -11.46 19.18
C THR A 55 -34.63 -10.84 17.93
N ILE A 56 -33.57 -11.45 17.38
CA ILE A 56 -32.98 -11.00 16.11
C ILE A 56 -33.94 -11.27 14.95
N TYR A 57 -34.70 -12.35 15.03
CA TYR A 57 -35.69 -12.74 14.02
C TYR A 57 -37.07 -12.85 14.65
N LYS A 58 -38.10 -12.52 13.88
CA LYS A 58 -39.48 -12.90 14.21
C LYS A 58 -39.71 -14.39 13.93
N ASN A 59 -39.19 -14.87 12.80
CA ASN A 59 -39.18 -16.26 12.40
C ASN A 59 -37.85 -16.58 11.68
N PRO A 60 -36.91 -17.28 12.34
CA PRO A 60 -35.58 -17.54 11.77
C PRO A 60 -35.61 -18.27 10.42
N LEU A 61 -36.46 -19.28 10.27
CA LEU A 61 -36.53 -20.08 9.05
C LEU A 61 -37.09 -19.28 7.86
N LYS A 62 -38.21 -18.58 8.07
CA LYS A 62 -38.82 -17.75 7.04
C LYS A 62 -37.90 -16.62 6.60
N GLU A 63 -37.28 -15.91 7.54
CA GLU A 63 -36.36 -14.82 7.20
C GLU A 63 -35.09 -15.35 6.51
N LEU A 64 -34.64 -16.56 6.82
CA LEU A 64 -33.56 -17.23 6.11
C LEU A 64 -33.93 -17.51 4.66
N GLU A 65 -35.13 -18.08 4.42
CA GLU A 65 -35.63 -18.33 3.05
C GLU A 65 -35.74 -17.05 2.23
N GLU A 66 -36.31 -15.99 2.80
CA GLU A 66 -36.40 -14.67 2.14
C GLU A 66 -35.01 -14.11 1.79
N LYS A 67 -34.03 -14.26 2.68
CA LYS A 67 -32.63 -13.84 2.44
C LYS A 67 -31.95 -14.69 1.37
N ILE A 68 -32.11 -15.99 1.39
CA ILE A 68 -31.57 -16.88 0.36
C ILE A 68 -32.14 -16.49 -1.02
N GLU A 69 -33.44 -16.24 -1.12
CA GLU A 69 -34.08 -15.81 -2.38
C GLU A 69 -33.49 -14.47 -2.85
N PHE A 70 -33.38 -13.48 -1.96
CA PHE A 70 -32.76 -12.18 -2.27
C PHE A 70 -31.32 -12.34 -2.77
N PHE A 71 -30.52 -13.19 -2.14
CA PHE A 71 -29.10 -13.37 -2.50
C PHE A 71 -28.89 -14.23 -3.76
N LYS A 72 -29.93 -14.78 -4.38
CA LYS A 72 -29.81 -15.38 -5.72
C LYS A 72 -29.31 -14.37 -6.76
N GLU A 73 -29.63 -13.08 -6.61
CA GLU A 73 -29.12 -12.05 -7.51
C GLU A 73 -27.61 -11.81 -7.34
N TYR A 74 -27.06 -12.16 -6.18
CA TYR A 74 -25.65 -11.99 -5.83
C TYR A 74 -24.79 -13.24 -6.03
N GLN A 75 -25.33 -14.31 -6.60
CA GLN A 75 -24.66 -15.63 -6.71
C GLN A 75 -23.30 -15.58 -7.43
N ARG A 76 -23.03 -14.55 -8.23
CA ARG A 76 -21.77 -14.38 -8.97
C ARG A 76 -20.80 -13.39 -8.31
N TYR A 77 -21.18 -12.80 -7.18
CA TYR A 77 -20.33 -11.85 -6.47
C TYR A 77 -19.17 -12.56 -5.76
N PRO A 78 -17.91 -12.17 -6.03
CA PRO A 78 -16.75 -12.79 -5.37
C PRO A 78 -16.66 -12.44 -3.88
N ALA A 79 -17.13 -11.24 -3.50
CA ALA A 79 -17.15 -10.78 -2.12
C ALA A 79 -18.50 -10.21 -1.73
N LEU A 80 -18.96 -10.54 -0.53
CA LEU A 80 -20.16 -10.00 0.09
C LEU A 80 -19.83 -9.41 1.46
N PHE A 81 -20.47 -8.30 1.79
CA PHE A 81 -20.24 -7.58 3.04
C PHE A 81 -21.54 -7.46 3.82
N PHE A 82 -21.51 -7.83 5.09
CA PHE A 82 -22.67 -7.83 5.97
C PHE A 82 -22.41 -7.07 7.25
N TYR A 83 -23.41 -6.34 7.72
CA TYR A 83 -23.46 -5.82 9.07
C TYR A 83 -24.42 -6.67 9.90
N GLY A 84 -23.89 -7.36 10.91
CA GLY A 84 -24.55 -8.32 11.78
C GLY A 84 -24.25 -9.79 11.44
N LEU A 85 -23.93 -10.58 12.46
CA LEU A 85 -23.69 -12.02 12.33
C LEU A 85 -24.99 -12.83 12.40
N GLY A 86 -25.96 -12.34 13.19
CA GLY A 86 -27.21 -13.06 13.45
C GLY A 86 -26.97 -14.45 14.03
N ASN A 87 -27.71 -15.43 13.54
CA ASN A 87 -27.52 -16.84 13.91
C ASN A 87 -26.45 -17.57 13.07
N GLY A 88 -25.78 -16.88 12.14
CA GLY A 88 -24.69 -17.43 11.34
C GLY A 88 -25.11 -18.35 10.18
N ILE A 89 -26.35 -18.85 10.15
CA ILE A 89 -26.78 -19.86 9.18
C ILE A 89 -26.78 -19.34 7.76
N LEU A 90 -27.22 -18.11 7.54
CA LEU A 90 -27.18 -17.47 6.21
C LEU A 90 -25.77 -17.56 5.58
N TYR A 91 -24.73 -17.30 6.38
CA TYR A 91 -23.35 -17.34 5.88
C TYR A 91 -22.90 -18.76 5.56
N LYS A 92 -23.34 -19.74 6.35
CA LYS A 92 -23.04 -21.16 6.09
C LYS A 92 -23.66 -21.61 4.75
N VAL A 93 -24.88 -21.14 4.45
CA VAL A 93 -25.55 -21.42 3.18
C VAL A 93 -24.87 -20.69 2.01
N LEU A 94 -24.61 -19.38 2.15
CA LEU A 94 -23.97 -18.61 1.08
C LEU A 94 -22.55 -19.12 0.76
N LEU A 95 -21.80 -19.58 1.77
CA LEU A 95 -20.45 -20.13 1.59
C LEU A 95 -20.42 -21.50 0.88
N GLN A 96 -21.56 -22.17 0.66
CA GLN A 96 -21.64 -23.33 -0.23
C GLN A 96 -21.43 -22.95 -1.70
N ASN A 97 -21.71 -21.70 -2.05
CA ASN A 97 -21.43 -21.18 -3.39
C ASN A 97 -19.93 -20.84 -3.52
N GLU A 98 -19.23 -21.54 -4.39
CA GLU A 98 -17.79 -21.35 -4.63
C GLU A 98 -17.44 -20.02 -5.29
N ASN A 99 -18.41 -19.31 -5.89
CA ASN A 99 -18.19 -17.96 -6.41
C ASN A 99 -17.92 -16.98 -5.28
N HIS A 100 -18.53 -17.16 -4.10
CA HIS A 100 -18.27 -16.33 -2.92
C HIS A 100 -16.90 -16.69 -2.34
N LYS A 101 -15.88 -15.97 -2.81
CA LYS A 101 -14.49 -16.15 -2.32
C LYS A 101 -14.32 -15.59 -0.92
N ARG A 102 -15.01 -14.49 -0.59
CA ARG A 102 -14.96 -13.80 0.70
C ARG A 102 -16.34 -13.37 1.15
N ILE A 103 -16.72 -13.70 2.37
CA ILE A 103 -17.85 -13.09 3.09
C ILE A 103 -17.30 -12.38 4.30
N ILE A 104 -17.50 -11.07 4.37
CA ILE A 104 -17.01 -10.20 5.44
C ILE A 104 -18.20 -9.82 6.31
N VAL A 105 -18.13 -10.15 7.60
CA VAL A 105 -19.20 -9.90 8.56
C VAL A 105 -18.69 -8.98 9.66
N PHE A 106 -19.31 -7.82 9.79
CA PHE A 106 -19.08 -6.85 10.85
C PHE A 106 -20.10 -7.08 11.95
N GLU A 107 -19.64 -7.40 13.16
CA GLU A 107 -20.51 -7.65 14.32
C GLU A 107 -20.14 -6.73 15.49
N LYS A 108 -21.17 -6.09 16.07
CA LYS A 108 -21.01 -5.17 17.21
C LYS A 108 -20.95 -5.91 18.54
N GLU A 109 -21.65 -7.02 18.67
CA GLU A 109 -21.86 -7.70 19.92
C GLU A 109 -20.98 -8.95 20.02
N ILE A 110 -19.99 -8.89 20.93
CA ILE A 110 -19.04 -10.00 21.11
C ILE A 110 -19.72 -11.27 21.61
N GLU A 111 -20.81 -11.15 22.39
CA GLU A 111 -21.56 -12.31 22.86
C GLU A 111 -22.30 -13.04 21.72
N ILE A 112 -22.75 -12.33 20.68
CA ILE A 112 -23.32 -12.97 19.50
C ILE A 112 -22.25 -13.80 18.79
N ILE A 113 -21.05 -13.23 18.60
CA ILE A 113 -19.92 -13.97 18.01
C ILE A 113 -19.62 -15.21 18.87
N PHE A 114 -19.57 -15.07 20.20
CA PHE A 114 -19.31 -16.18 21.11
C PHE A 114 -20.37 -17.28 20.99
N ILE A 115 -21.66 -16.93 21.00
CA ILE A 115 -22.76 -17.89 20.87
C ILE A 115 -22.63 -18.67 19.57
N ILE A 116 -22.44 -17.95 18.45
CA ILE A 116 -22.43 -18.57 17.12
C ILE A 116 -21.21 -19.47 16.93
N LEU A 117 -20.04 -19.07 17.40
CA LEU A 117 -18.85 -19.91 17.33
C LEU A 117 -18.94 -21.16 18.23
N ASN A 118 -19.83 -21.20 19.22
CA ASN A 118 -20.15 -22.39 19.99
C ASN A 118 -21.20 -23.30 19.30
N LEU A 119 -22.08 -22.73 18.49
CA LEU A 119 -23.19 -23.47 17.86
C LEU A 119 -22.86 -24.00 16.46
N ILE A 120 -22.06 -23.25 15.69
CA ILE A 120 -21.78 -23.53 14.27
C ILE A 120 -20.28 -23.68 14.03
N ASP A 121 -19.90 -24.76 13.36
CA ASP A 121 -18.53 -24.99 12.91
C ASP A 121 -18.22 -24.20 11.63
N PHE A 122 -17.49 -23.12 11.78
CA PHE A 122 -16.94 -22.29 10.68
C PHE A 122 -15.44 -22.51 10.48
N SER A 123 -14.85 -23.52 11.10
CA SER A 123 -13.40 -23.68 11.14
C SER A 123 -12.76 -23.82 9.76
N GLU A 124 -13.43 -24.40 8.80
CA GLU A 124 -12.93 -24.53 7.43
C GLU A 124 -12.94 -23.18 6.73
N GLU A 125 -14.05 -22.46 6.78
CA GLU A 125 -14.25 -21.18 6.13
C GLU A 125 -13.34 -20.09 6.74
N LEU A 126 -13.16 -20.09 8.05
CA LEU A 126 -12.24 -19.21 8.76
C LEU A 126 -10.78 -19.50 8.38
N ARG A 127 -10.38 -20.78 8.35
CA ARG A 127 -9.01 -21.18 7.98
C ARG A 127 -8.66 -20.81 6.54
N LYS A 128 -9.62 -20.97 5.61
CA LYS A 128 -9.46 -20.59 4.21
C LYS A 128 -9.62 -19.08 3.98
N GLY A 129 -9.98 -18.32 5.01
CA GLY A 129 -10.29 -16.89 4.91
C GLY A 129 -11.53 -16.58 4.06
N ARG A 130 -12.41 -17.59 3.80
CA ARG A 130 -13.67 -17.37 3.08
C ARG A 130 -14.70 -16.65 3.94
N LEU A 131 -14.67 -16.86 5.25
CA LEU A 131 -15.38 -16.06 6.25
C LEU A 131 -14.40 -15.20 7.01
N ILE A 132 -14.64 -13.89 7.05
CA ILE A 132 -13.87 -12.92 7.83
C ILE A 132 -14.82 -12.26 8.83
N LEU A 133 -14.57 -12.46 10.13
CA LEU A 133 -15.35 -11.86 11.20
C LEU A 133 -14.62 -10.65 11.77
N ILE A 134 -15.29 -9.53 11.83
CA ILE A 134 -14.76 -8.26 12.35
C ILE A 134 -15.62 -7.80 13.51
N TYR A 135 -15.02 -7.68 14.69
CA TYR A 135 -15.65 -7.05 15.86
C TYR A 135 -15.54 -5.53 15.71
N THR A 136 -16.68 -4.85 15.52
CA THR A 136 -16.68 -3.43 15.11
C THR A 136 -16.10 -2.44 16.11
N PRO A 137 -16.11 -2.67 17.45
CA PRO A 137 -15.38 -1.82 18.39
C PRO A 137 -13.88 -1.71 18.11
N HIS A 138 -13.28 -2.74 17.50
CA HIS A 138 -11.88 -2.75 17.11
C HIS A 138 -11.66 -2.36 15.63
N MET A 139 -12.72 -1.95 14.93
CA MET A 139 -12.62 -1.53 13.53
C MET A 139 -11.93 -0.17 13.42
N ASN A 140 -10.90 -0.13 12.59
CA ASN A 140 -10.16 1.08 12.26
C ASN A 140 -9.80 1.11 10.76
N TYR A 141 -9.20 2.22 10.31
CA TYR A 141 -8.80 2.40 8.93
C TYR A 141 -7.85 1.28 8.44
N THR A 142 -6.85 0.91 9.23
CA THR A 142 -5.87 -0.12 8.85
C THR A 142 -6.52 -1.48 8.58
N LYS A 143 -7.54 -1.86 9.35
CA LYS A 143 -8.31 -3.09 9.12
C LYS A 143 -9.14 -2.99 7.85
N ALA A 144 -9.78 -1.84 7.60
CA ALA A 144 -10.49 -1.61 6.34
C ALA A 144 -9.54 -1.70 5.14
N ASP A 145 -8.40 -1.02 5.21
CA ASP A 145 -7.37 -1.03 4.16
C ASP A 145 -6.89 -2.46 3.84
N ARG A 146 -6.65 -3.29 4.85
CA ARG A 146 -6.27 -4.70 4.66
C ARG A 146 -7.36 -5.52 3.98
N ILE A 147 -8.63 -5.36 4.39
CA ILE A 147 -9.76 -6.07 3.79
C ILE A 147 -9.89 -5.72 2.31
N PHE A 148 -9.89 -4.42 1.99
CA PHE A 148 -10.06 -3.96 0.61
C PHE A 148 -8.80 -4.12 -0.26
N SER A 149 -7.65 -4.41 0.33
CA SER A 149 -6.42 -4.82 -0.39
C SER A 149 -6.40 -6.30 -0.77
N LEU A 150 -7.35 -7.11 -0.31
CA LEU A 150 -7.44 -8.52 -0.73
C LEU A 150 -7.75 -8.62 -2.24
N TYR A 151 -7.06 -9.52 -2.92
CA TYR A 151 -7.13 -9.68 -4.38
C TYR A 151 -8.57 -9.88 -4.90
N GLU A 152 -9.38 -10.68 -4.18
CA GLU A 152 -10.77 -10.98 -4.55
C GLU A 152 -11.74 -9.82 -4.25
N ILE A 153 -11.27 -8.74 -3.64
CA ILE A 153 -12.07 -7.57 -3.26
C ILE A 153 -11.64 -6.33 -4.06
N ASN A 154 -10.34 -6.09 -4.20
CA ASN A 154 -9.82 -4.85 -4.78
C ASN A 154 -10.19 -4.64 -6.25
N LYS A 155 -10.52 -5.71 -6.98
CA LYS A 155 -10.98 -5.67 -8.38
C LYS A 155 -12.48 -5.42 -8.52
N PHE A 156 -13.22 -5.32 -7.42
CA PHE A 156 -14.68 -5.29 -7.38
C PHE A 156 -15.24 -4.13 -6.54
N PHE A 157 -14.52 -3.03 -6.38
CA PHE A 157 -14.99 -1.90 -5.56
C PHE A 157 -16.31 -1.29 -6.04
N ARG A 158 -16.55 -1.29 -7.34
CA ARG A 158 -17.76 -0.72 -7.93
C ARG A 158 -19.03 -1.47 -7.57
N ILE A 159 -18.90 -2.69 -7.09
CA ILE A 159 -20.02 -3.51 -6.63
C ILE A 159 -20.05 -3.70 -5.12
N TYR A 160 -19.24 -2.91 -4.37
CA TYR A 160 -19.31 -2.91 -2.92
C TYR A 160 -20.68 -2.48 -2.42
N ASN A 161 -21.28 -3.29 -1.55
CA ASN A 161 -22.50 -2.98 -0.83
C ASN A 161 -22.47 -3.61 0.55
N LEU A 162 -22.78 -2.83 1.60
CA LEU A 162 -22.89 -3.31 2.98
C LEU A 162 -24.33 -3.72 3.27
N HIS A 163 -24.60 -5.02 3.25
CA HIS A 163 -25.91 -5.58 3.50
C HIS A 163 -26.22 -5.67 4.99
N LEU A 164 -27.41 -5.24 5.39
CA LEU A 164 -27.90 -5.44 6.74
C LEU A 164 -28.39 -6.89 6.91
N HIS A 165 -27.87 -7.60 7.92
CA HIS A 165 -28.24 -9.00 8.16
C HIS A 165 -29.74 -9.17 8.45
N SER A 166 -30.27 -8.40 9.39
CA SER A 166 -31.70 -8.37 9.74
C SER A 166 -32.12 -6.98 10.20
N ASN A 167 -33.43 -6.75 10.33
CA ASN A 167 -33.96 -5.47 10.82
C ASN A 167 -33.52 -5.15 12.27
N PHE A 168 -33.16 -6.16 13.07
CA PHE A 168 -32.62 -5.96 14.43
C PHE A 168 -31.41 -5.02 14.43
N TYR A 169 -30.53 -5.15 13.44
CA TYR A 169 -29.29 -4.37 13.37
C TYR A 169 -29.48 -2.90 13.01
N LYS A 170 -30.70 -2.46 12.68
CA LYS A 170 -31.02 -1.01 12.59
C LYS A 170 -30.78 -0.27 13.92
N ASN A 171 -30.84 -0.99 15.04
CA ASN A 171 -30.50 -0.43 16.35
C ASN A 171 -29.04 0.02 16.49
N TYR A 172 -28.16 -0.40 15.57
CA TYR A 172 -26.72 -0.10 15.55
C TYR A 172 -26.33 0.84 14.40
N GLU A 173 -27.25 1.66 13.89
CA GLU A 173 -27.08 2.52 12.72
C GLU A 173 -25.80 3.38 12.80
N LYS A 174 -25.52 4.00 13.96
CA LYS A 174 -24.30 4.81 14.16
C LYS A 174 -23.02 4.01 13.97
N ASP A 175 -22.97 2.78 14.47
CA ASP A 175 -21.82 1.91 14.34
C ASP A 175 -21.68 1.40 12.89
N MET A 176 -22.78 1.04 12.25
CA MET A 176 -22.84 0.67 10.84
C MET A 176 -22.33 1.79 9.92
N LEU A 177 -22.76 3.04 10.17
CA LEU A 177 -22.28 4.21 9.43
C LEU A 177 -20.78 4.42 9.63
N LYS A 178 -20.26 4.26 10.85
CA LYS A 178 -18.82 4.32 11.13
C LYS A 178 -18.05 3.28 10.32
N VAL A 179 -18.51 2.02 10.33
CA VAL A 179 -17.89 0.94 9.54
C VAL A 179 -17.90 1.27 8.06
N ASN A 180 -19.05 1.69 7.52
CA ASN A 180 -19.18 2.03 6.10
C ASN A 180 -18.31 3.23 5.70
N THR A 181 -18.17 4.22 6.58
CA THR A 181 -17.28 5.36 6.36
C THR A 181 -15.81 4.92 6.28
N LEU A 182 -15.37 4.03 7.18
CA LEU A 182 -14.01 3.49 7.14
C LEU A 182 -13.76 2.66 5.88
N ASN A 183 -14.74 1.85 5.46
CA ASN A 183 -14.66 1.07 4.24
C ASN A 183 -14.58 1.96 2.98
N SER A 184 -15.45 2.97 2.89
CA SER A 184 -15.44 3.94 1.78
C SER A 184 -14.13 4.73 1.71
N LYS A 185 -13.59 5.10 2.87
CA LYS A 185 -12.28 5.76 2.97
C LYS A 185 -11.16 4.85 2.47
N ALA A 186 -11.15 3.58 2.85
CA ALA A 186 -10.16 2.61 2.39
C ALA A 186 -10.26 2.38 0.87
N ILE A 187 -11.46 2.23 0.32
CA ILE A 187 -11.69 2.10 -1.13
C ILE A 187 -11.11 3.32 -1.86
N LYS A 188 -11.42 4.54 -1.40
CA LYS A 188 -10.89 5.79 -2.00
C LYS A 188 -9.37 5.81 -1.98
N SER A 189 -8.76 5.53 -0.83
CA SER A 189 -7.30 5.53 -0.65
C SER A 189 -6.62 4.49 -1.52
N ILE A 190 -7.14 3.26 -1.59
CA ILE A 190 -6.57 2.19 -2.42
C ILE A 190 -6.70 2.54 -3.91
N SER A 191 -7.83 3.11 -4.34
CA SER A 191 -8.03 3.56 -5.72
C SER A 191 -7.00 4.62 -6.12
N LEU A 192 -6.71 5.57 -5.23
CA LEU A 192 -5.69 6.59 -5.48
C LEU A 192 -4.27 6.01 -5.52
N ARG A 193 -3.95 5.05 -4.64
CA ARG A 193 -2.62 4.40 -4.61
C ARG A 193 -2.35 3.50 -5.82
N ASN A 194 -3.39 2.90 -6.40
CA ASN A 194 -3.29 2.03 -7.58
C ASN A 194 -3.50 2.79 -8.89
N GLY A 195 -3.67 4.11 -8.83
CA GLY A 195 -3.97 4.96 -9.98
C GLY A 195 -2.76 5.61 -10.65
N ASN A 196 -1.54 5.11 -10.44
CA ASN A 196 -0.35 5.68 -11.06
C ASN A 196 -0.46 5.68 -12.59
N ASP A 197 -0.03 6.79 -13.21
CA ASP A 197 0.06 6.87 -14.66
C ASP A 197 1.07 5.83 -15.18
N PRO A 198 0.70 5.00 -16.17
CA PRO A 198 1.64 4.09 -16.82
C PRO A 198 2.88 4.77 -17.39
N LYS A 199 2.78 6.06 -17.80
CA LYS A 199 3.93 6.85 -18.25
C LYS A 199 4.96 7.07 -17.15
N ASP A 200 4.49 7.34 -15.93
CA ASP A 200 5.34 7.46 -14.76
C ASP A 200 6.08 6.14 -14.44
N ALA A 201 5.40 5.00 -14.58
CA ALA A 201 6.02 3.69 -14.44
C ALA A 201 7.09 3.44 -15.54
N MET A 202 6.79 3.80 -16.80
CA MET A 202 7.73 3.68 -17.93
C MET A 202 8.97 4.54 -17.71
N GLN A 203 8.80 5.79 -17.25
CA GLN A 203 9.92 6.67 -16.90
C GLN A 203 10.78 6.05 -15.80
N GLY A 204 10.16 5.46 -14.77
CA GLY A 204 10.89 4.77 -13.71
C GLY A 204 11.69 3.58 -14.22
N ILE A 205 11.12 2.76 -15.10
CA ILE A 205 11.81 1.61 -15.73
C ILE A 205 12.98 2.09 -16.59
N GLU A 206 12.78 3.12 -17.41
CA GLU A 206 13.83 3.73 -18.23
C GLU A 206 15.01 4.17 -17.38
N GLN A 207 14.74 4.97 -16.35
CA GLN A 207 15.76 5.51 -15.45
C GLN A 207 16.45 4.41 -14.65
N PHE A 208 15.69 3.41 -14.17
CA PHE A 208 16.28 2.25 -13.50
C PHE A 208 17.32 1.56 -14.38
N VAL A 209 16.96 1.23 -15.61
CA VAL A 209 17.87 0.53 -16.54
C VAL A 209 19.10 1.39 -16.85
N GLN A 210 18.92 2.68 -17.12
CA GLN A 210 20.01 3.63 -17.36
C GLN A 210 20.95 3.77 -16.16
N ASN A 211 20.42 3.69 -14.93
CA ASN A 211 21.18 3.87 -13.69
C ASN A 211 21.86 2.59 -13.18
N ILE A 212 21.60 1.40 -13.76
CA ILE A 212 22.24 0.13 -13.34
C ILE A 212 23.78 0.23 -13.32
N PRO A 213 24.49 0.76 -14.33
CA PRO A 213 25.95 0.87 -14.26
C PRO A 213 26.42 1.74 -13.08
N LYS A 214 25.71 2.83 -12.81
CA LYS A 214 26.03 3.71 -11.67
C LYS A 214 25.77 3.02 -10.34
N MET A 215 24.63 2.32 -10.22
CA MET A 215 24.26 1.57 -9.02
C MET A 215 25.31 0.52 -8.69
N ILE A 216 25.71 -0.29 -9.65
CA ILE A 216 26.67 -1.40 -9.44
C ILE A 216 28.09 -0.85 -9.13
N ASN A 217 28.45 0.32 -9.62
CA ASN A 217 29.75 0.95 -9.37
C ASN A 217 29.84 1.70 -8.02
N HIS A 218 28.75 1.77 -7.26
CA HIS A 218 28.71 2.40 -5.94
C HIS A 218 28.49 1.39 -4.81
N PRO A 219 28.63 1.77 -3.54
CA PRO A 219 28.35 0.88 -2.42
C PRO A 219 26.92 0.36 -2.47
N SER A 220 26.70 -0.88 -2.06
CA SER A 220 25.36 -1.46 -2.04
C SER A 220 24.58 -1.09 -0.78
N TYR A 221 23.24 -1.04 -0.88
CA TYR A 221 22.38 -0.81 0.27
C TYR A 221 22.51 -1.91 1.32
N LYS A 222 22.68 -3.16 0.89
CA LYS A 222 22.92 -4.30 1.78
C LYS A 222 24.21 -4.14 2.59
N THR A 223 25.28 -3.67 1.95
CA THR A 223 26.54 -3.36 2.64
C THR A 223 26.36 -2.21 3.64
N LEU A 224 25.59 -1.18 3.30
CA LEU A 224 25.23 -0.11 4.24
C LEU A 224 24.57 -0.69 5.50
N LEU A 225 23.53 -1.51 5.32
CA LEU A 225 22.80 -2.11 6.46
C LEU A 225 23.72 -2.98 7.32
N GLN A 226 24.60 -3.77 6.72
CA GLN A 226 25.55 -4.60 7.46
C GLN A 226 26.56 -3.78 8.27
N LYS A 227 27.08 -2.67 7.70
CA LYS A 227 28.14 -1.85 8.33
C LYS A 227 27.62 -0.78 9.30
N ARG A 228 26.35 -0.39 9.16
CA ARG A 228 25.75 0.74 9.88
C ARG A 228 24.55 0.38 10.75
N LYS A 229 24.20 -0.91 10.84
CA LYS A 229 23.09 -1.35 11.67
C LYS A 229 23.31 -0.93 13.11
N ASN A 230 22.37 -0.17 13.64
CA ASN A 230 22.39 0.26 15.02
C ASN A 230 22.25 -0.95 15.96
N THR A 231 23.20 -1.15 16.85
CA THR A 231 23.20 -2.23 17.85
C THR A 231 22.84 -1.75 19.26
N LYS A 232 22.69 -0.43 19.43
CA LYS A 232 22.38 0.18 20.73
C LYS A 232 21.02 0.83 20.69
N ASP A 233 20.13 0.42 21.56
CA ASP A 233 18.77 1.00 21.67
C ASP A 233 18.78 2.48 22.11
N GLU A 234 19.91 2.99 22.56
CA GLU A 234 20.10 4.38 23.00
C GLU A 234 20.20 5.38 21.84
N ASN A 235 20.49 4.92 20.60
CA ASN A 235 20.62 5.82 19.48
C ASN A 235 19.24 6.22 18.95
N VAL A 236 19.11 7.50 18.61
CA VAL A 236 17.88 8.13 18.14
C VAL A 236 18.03 8.55 16.70
N ALA A 237 17.03 8.24 15.89
CA ALA A 237 16.87 8.77 14.54
C ALA A 237 15.99 10.03 14.59
N ILE A 238 16.45 11.12 13.97
CA ILE A 238 15.63 12.32 13.73
C ILE A 238 15.38 12.39 12.23
N ILE A 239 14.11 12.41 11.83
CA ILE A 239 13.67 12.58 10.44
C ILE A 239 13.25 14.03 10.26
N VAL A 240 13.92 14.71 9.34
CA VAL A 240 13.71 16.12 9.04
C VAL A 240 12.97 16.26 7.72
N SER A 241 11.79 16.83 7.77
CA SER A 241 10.95 17.19 6.62
C SER A 241 10.76 18.71 6.55
N THR A 242 10.09 19.20 5.50
CA THR A 242 10.00 20.64 5.16
C THR A 242 8.69 21.30 5.57
N GLY A 243 7.90 20.70 6.44
CA GLY A 243 6.68 21.32 6.92
C GLY A 243 6.92 22.63 7.68
N PRO A 244 5.89 23.50 7.79
CA PRO A 244 6.03 24.85 8.37
C PRO A 244 6.62 24.91 9.78
N SER A 245 6.46 23.84 10.58
CA SER A 245 6.98 23.77 11.95
C SER A 245 8.49 23.66 12.04
N LEU A 246 9.18 23.28 10.95
CA LEU A 246 10.62 23.01 10.97
C LEU A 246 11.45 24.21 11.46
N GLU A 247 11.10 25.43 11.03
CA GLU A 247 11.86 26.64 11.36
C GLU A 247 12.06 26.82 12.87
N LYS A 248 11.01 26.55 13.65
CA LYS A 248 11.06 26.64 15.13
C LYS A 248 12.00 25.61 15.76
N GLN A 249 12.27 24.52 15.08
CA GLN A 249 13.01 23.38 15.62
C GLN A 249 14.50 23.40 15.24
N LEU A 250 14.88 24.17 14.21
CA LEU A 250 16.26 24.25 13.71
C LEU A 250 17.30 24.64 14.79
N PRO A 251 17.08 25.65 15.66
CA PRO A 251 18.05 25.99 16.68
C PRO A 251 18.31 24.85 17.67
N LEU A 252 17.26 24.12 18.02
CA LEU A 252 17.36 22.99 18.94
C LEU A 252 17.99 21.79 18.25
N LEU A 253 17.66 21.53 16.99
CA LEU A 253 18.28 20.49 16.17
C LEU A 253 19.79 20.73 16.05
N LYS A 254 20.22 21.97 15.77
CA LYS A 254 21.65 22.33 15.71
C LYS A 254 22.37 21.98 17.01
N LYS A 255 21.78 22.34 18.15
CA LYS A 255 22.37 22.07 19.47
C LYS A 255 22.57 20.59 19.76
N TYR A 256 21.70 19.73 19.26
CA TYR A 256 21.70 18.29 19.55
C TYR A 256 22.13 17.41 18.36
N ALA A 257 22.61 18.02 17.26
CA ALA A 257 22.97 17.31 16.03
C ALA A 257 24.03 16.22 16.21
N SER A 258 24.98 16.41 17.12
CA SER A 258 26.00 15.41 17.45
C SER A 258 25.47 14.19 18.18
N LYS A 259 24.26 14.27 18.78
CA LYS A 259 23.68 13.25 19.66
C LYS A 259 22.61 12.37 19.02
N ALA A 260 22.26 12.62 17.77
CA ALA A 260 21.30 11.83 17.02
C ALA A 260 21.82 11.50 15.63
N THR A 261 21.27 10.47 15.00
CA THR A 261 21.45 10.24 13.57
C THR A 261 20.35 11.00 12.82
N ILE A 262 20.75 11.93 11.94
CA ILE A 262 19.84 12.82 11.24
C ILE A 262 19.60 12.29 9.83
N PHE A 263 18.33 12.03 9.52
CA PHE A 263 17.82 11.64 8.22
C PHE A 263 17.06 12.83 7.63
N CYS A 264 17.44 13.26 6.45
CA CYS A 264 16.94 14.47 5.83
C CYS A 264 16.22 14.15 4.53
N ALA A 265 15.06 14.76 4.29
CA ALA A 265 14.46 14.78 2.98
C ALA A 265 15.28 15.68 2.03
N ASP A 266 15.26 15.34 0.74
CA ASP A 266 15.92 16.10 -0.33
C ASP A 266 15.61 17.60 -0.27
N SER A 267 14.33 17.95 -0.13
CA SER A 267 13.87 19.34 -0.05
C SER A 267 14.32 20.08 1.22
N ALA A 268 14.55 19.35 2.33
CA ALA A 268 15.05 19.94 3.58
C ALA A 268 16.58 20.13 3.58
N TYR A 269 17.30 19.48 2.67
CA TYR A 269 18.76 19.46 2.67
C TYR A 269 19.38 20.87 2.56
N ALA A 270 18.91 21.69 1.61
CA ALA A 270 19.41 23.06 1.45
C ALA A 270 19.09 23.94 2.67
N ILE A 271 17.95 23.72 3.34
CA ILE A 271 17.59 24.43 4.58
C ILE A 271 18.58 24.07 5.69
N LEU A 272 18.87 22.78 5.88
CA LEU A 272 19.83 22.35 6.89
C LEU A 272 21.23 22.88 6.62
N ALA A 273 21.67 22.93 5.36
CA ALA A 273 22.96 23.50 4.97
C ALA A 273 23.06 24.99 5.31
N LYS A 274 22.02 25.80 5.02
CA LYS A 274 21.97 27.23 5.40
C LYS A 274 22.07 27.45 6.90
N HIS A 275 21.61 26.51 7.71
CA HIS A 275 21.68 26.59 9.18
C HIS A 275 22.89 25.86 9.77
N ASP A 276 23.80 25.35 8.93
CA ASP A 276 24.99 24.59 9.34
C ASP A 276 24.61 23.40 10.26
N ILE A 277 23.60 22.64 9.85
CA ILE A 277 23.14 21.42 10.50
C ILE A 277 23.42 20.25 9.55
N LYS A 278 24.50 19.53 9.79
CA LYS A 278 24.93 18.44 8.91
C LYS A 278 24.10 17.18 9.14
N PRO A 279 23.29 16.72 8.13
CA PRO A 279 22.61 15.43 8.20
C PRO A 279 23.61 14.28 7.99
N ASP A 280 23.29 13.10 8.50
CA ASP A 280 24.06 11.88 8.24
C ASP A 280 23.60 11.20 6.93
N TYR A 281 22.31 11.26 6.65
CA TYR A 281 21.67 10.71 5.45
C TYR A 281 20.77 11.75 4.81
N VAL A 282 20.82 11.83 3.47
CA VAL A 282 19.88 12.61 2.66
C VAL A 282 19.22 11.65 1.69
N CYS A 283 17.89 11.57 1.71
CA CYS A 283 17.15 10.67 0.86
C CYS A 283 16.41 11.41 -0.27
N MET A 284 16.32 10.76 -1.46
CA MET A 284 15.50 11.20 -2.58
C MET A 284 14.90 9.98 -3.28
N MET A 285 13.61 10.06 -3.61
CA MET A 285 12.91 8.95 -4.25
C MET A 285 12.30 9.29 -5.61
N GLU A 286 12.17 10.57 -5.92
CA GLU A 286 11.41 11.05 -7.06
C GLU A 286 12.18 10.91 -8.37
N ARG A 287 11.44 10.66 -9.45
CA ARG A 287 11.97 10.44 -10.82
C ARG A 287 11.89 11.66 -11.71
N ASP A 288 11.25 12.71 -11.22
CA ASP A 288 11.06 13.94 -11.99
C ASP A 288 12.36 14.76 -12.08
N HIS A 289 12.55 15.45 -13.19
CA HIS A 289 13.71 16.31 -13.41
C HIS A 289 13.73 17.54 -12.50
N TYR A 290 12.56 18.05 -12.11
CA TYR A 290 12.47 19.19 -11.19
C TYR A 290 12.99 18.84 -9.80
N THR A 291 12.68 17.65 -9.30
CA THR A 291 13.18 17.24 -7.96
C THR A 291 14.69 17.03 -7.94
N ALA A 292 15.31 16.76 -9.10
CA ALA A 292 16.76 16.69 -9.21
C ALA A 292 17.44 18.01 -8.78
N GLU A 293 16.77 19.15 -8.96
CA GLU A 293 17.28 20.49 -8.62
C GLU A 293 17.55 20.66 -7.11
N CYS A 294 16.96 19.83 -6.25
CA CYS A 294 17.31 19.78 -4.83
C CYS A 294 18.80 19.54 -4.60
N PHE A 295 19.48 18.91 -5.57
CA PHE A 295 20.92 18.61 -5.49
C PHE A 295 21.78 19.45 -6.45
N ASN A 296 21.19 20.37 -7.19
CA ASN A 296 21.91 21.31 -8.05
C ASN A 296 22.54 22.45 -7.22
N ASN A 297 23.35 22.08 -6.26
CA ASN A 297 24.08 22.95 -5.36
C ASN A 297 25.41 22.29 -4.98
N ASP A 298 26.32 23.06 -4.41
CA ASP A 298 27.61 22.58 -3.94
C ASP A 298 27.95 23.28 -2.62
N PHE A 299 27.79 22.57 -1.51
CA PHE A 299 28.12 23.08 -0.17
C PHE A 299 29.54 22.66 0.27
N LYS A 300 30.36 22.17 -0.65
CA LYS A 300 31.81 21.91 -0.44
C LYS A 300 32.10 21.01 0.76
N GLU A 301 32.74 21.53 1.78
CA GLU A 301 33.13 20.78 2.99
C GLU A 301 31.90 20.30 3.80
N PHE A 302 30.80 21.02 3.73
CA PHE A 302 29.58 20.58 4.38
C PHE A 302 29.08 19.24 3.83
N ASP A 303 29.25 18.99 2.52
CA ASP A 303 28.81 17.76 1.84
C ASP A 303 29.64 16.53 2.22
N GLN A 304 30.83 16.77 2.78
CA GLN A 304 31.70 15.67 3.20
C GLN A 304 31.02 14.85 4.30
N ASP A 305 31.16 13.52 4.19
CA ASP A 305 30.65 12.53 5.14
C ASP A 305 29.13 12.36 5.21
N ILE A 306 28.36 13.14 4.46
CA ILE A 306 26.94 12.86 4.21
C ILE A 306 26.84 11.66 3.25
N THR A 307 25.90 10.77 3.52
CA THR A 307 25.56 9.67 2.61
C THR A 307 24.22 9.94 1.95
N PHE A 308 24.21 10.16 0.64
CA PHE A 308 22.98 10.34 -0.13
C PHE A 308 22.41 8.97 -0.49
N ILE A 309 21.17 8.71 -0.11
CA ILE A 309 20.45 7.48 -0.43
C ILE A 309 19.36 7.84 -1.43
N VAL A 310 19.55 7.44 -2.67
CA VAL A 310 18.60 7.75 -3.75
C VAL A 310 18.04 6.48 -4.35
N THR A 311 16.78 6.52 -4.80
CA THR A 311 16.23 5.36 -5.49
C THR A 311 16.91 5.18 -6.84
N SER A 312 16.95 3.96 -7.34
CA SER A 312 17.47 3.66 -8.68
C SER A 312 16.62 4.27 -9.80
N LEU A 313 15.46 4.84 -9.45
CA LEU A 313 14.51 5.47 -10.38
C LEU A 313 14.76 6.98 -10.60
N VAL A 314 15.72 7.59 -9.87
CA VAL A 314 15.94 9.05 -9.93
C VAL A 314 16.38 9.50 -11.34
N HIS A 315 16.04 10.73 -11.67
CA HIS A 315 16.45 11.34 -12.93
C HIS A 315 17.98 11.40 -13.08
N LYS A 316 18.49 11.27 -14.29
CA LYS A 316 19.93 11.32 -14.60
C LYS A 316 20.64 12.56 -14.04
N ASN A 317 19.96 13.71 -13.98
CA ASN A 317 20.49 14.94 -13.43
C ASN A 317 20.79 14.82 -11.94
N THR A 318 19.98 14.08 -11.17
CA THR A 318 20.24 13.81 -9.75
C THR A 318 21.62 13.20 -9.57
N ILE A 319 21.95 12.17 -10.34
CA ILE A 319 23.26 11.52 -10.29
C ILE A 319 24.36 12.47 -10.78
N ALA A 320 24.11 13.21 -11.86
CA ALA A 320 25.08 14.17 -12.39
C ALA A 320 25.44 15.26 -11.37
N TYR A 321 24.45 15.80 -10.63
CA TYR A 321 24.70 16.79 -9.57
C TYR A 321 25.45 16.20 -8.39
N LEU A 322 25.11 14.98 -7.96
CA LEU A 322 25.84 14.29 -6.89
C LEU A 322 27.32 14.04 -7.27
N GLU A 323 27.57 13.61 -8.52
CA GLU A 323 28.92 13.36 -9.03
C GLU A 323 29.73 14.66 -9.21
N LYS A 324 29.08 15.73 -9.74
CA LYS A 324 29.70 17.06 -9.91
C LYS A 324 30.22 17.61 -8.58
N SER A 325 29.44 17.47 -7.51
CA SER A 325 29.79 17.92 -6.14
C SER A 325 30.55 16.86 -5.35
N LYS A 326 31.01 15.77 -5.97
CA LYS A 326 31.78 14.66 -5.36
C LYS A 326 31.11 14.05 -4.11
N ARG A 327 29.77 14.06 -4.07
CA ARG A 327 28.97 13.52 -2.96
C ARG A 327 29.00 12.00 -2.96
N LYS A 328 28.99 11.42 -1.75
CA LYS A 328 28.90 9.95 -1.58
C LYS A 328 27.45 9.53 -1.68
N TYR A 329 27.13 8.65 -2.62
CA TYR A 329 25.74 8.18 -2.78
C TYR A 329 25.64 6.66 -2.93
N ILE A 330 24.43 6.16 -2.64
CA ILE A 330 24.00 4.77 -2.80
C ILE A 330 22.69 4.80 -3.55
N LEU A 331 22.57 3.97 -4.58
CA LEU A 331 21.32 3.72 -5.27
C LEU A 331 20.65 2.50 -4.65
N VAL A 332 19.37 2.63 -4.27
CA VAL A 332 18.57 1.56 -3.71
C VAL A 332 17.41 1.23 -4.63
N THR A 333 17.11 -0.07 -4.79
CA THR A 333 16.03 -0.52 -5.67
C THR A 333 14.68 -0.41 -4.95
N ARG A 334 13.65 0.09 -5.64
CA ARG A 334 12.27 -0.10 -5.20
C ARG A 334 11.80 -1.50 -5.60
N PRO A 335 11.04 -2.23 -4.75
CA PRO A 335 10.56 -3.58 -5.06
C PRO A 335 9.40 -3.56 -6.07
N LEU A 336 9.62 -2.91 -7.20
CA LEU A 336 8.67 -2.83 -8.30
C LEU A 336 8.84 -4.06 -9.23
N PRO A 337 7.78 -4.50 -9.92
CA PRO A 337 7.78 -5.74 -10.68
C PRO A 337 8.92 -5.87 -11.70
N PHE A 338 9.21 -4.83 -12.47
CA PHE A 338 10.31 -4.86 -13.44
C PHE A 338 11.67 -4.95 -12.73
N ALA A 339 11.90 -4.05 -11.76
CA ALA A 339 13.18 -3.98 -11.05
C ALA A 339 13.50 -5.25 -10.28
N THR A 340 12.51 -5.86 -9.60
CA THR A 340 12.70 -7.13 -8.88
C THR A 340 13.01 -8.28 -9.82
N SER A 341 12.51 -8.28 -11.06
CA SER A 341 12.78 -9.33 -12.04
C SER A 341 14.21 -9.30 -12.60
N ILE A 342 14.98 -8.23 -12.34
CA ILE A 342 16.41 -8.16 -12.65
C ILE A 342 17.26 -8.81 -11.55
N GLU A 343 16.71 -9.00 -10.34
CA GLU A 343 17.34 -9.72 -9.21
C GLU A 343 18.71 -9.14 -8.80
N LEU A 344 18.78 -7.80 -8.69
CA LEU A 344 19.96 -7.11 -8.14
C LEU A 344 19.89 -7.03 -6.60
N ASP A 345 19.68 -8.18 -5.96
CA ASP A 345 19.40 -8.32 -4.52
C ASP A 345 20.53 -7.78 -3.62
N GLU A 346 21.75 -7.70 -4.12
CA GLU A 346 22.89 -7.12 -3.40
C GLU A 346 22.69 -5.62 -3.13
N PHE A 347 21.97 -4.92 -4.03
CA PHE A 347 21.67 -3.50 -3.85
C PHE A 347 20.43 -3.27 -2.98
N GLY A 348 19.77 -4.35 -2.54
CA GLY A 348 18.65 -4.34 -1.62
C GLY A 348 17.40 -3.69 -2.17
N TYR A 349 16.34 -3.73 -1.35
CA TYR A 349 15.05 -3.18 -1.70
C TYR A 349 14.53 -2.29 -0.58
N MET A 350 13.95 -1.16 -0.95
CA MET A 350 13.28 -0.24 -0.06
C MET A 350 11.95 0.18 -0.70
N SER A 351 10.83 -0.01 0.01
CA SER A 351 9.50 0.31 -0.53
C SER A 351 9.29 1.81 -0.69
N CYS A 352 9.94 2.61 0.17
CA CYS A 352 9.92 4.07 0.19
C CYS A 352 8.56 4.72 0.49
N GLY A 353 7.49 3.95 0.60
CA GLY A 353 6.14 4.51 0.73
C GLY A 353 5.78 5.43 -0.45
N MET A 354 5.19 6.60 -0.15
CA MET A 354 4.79 7.60 -1.14
C MET A 354 5.42 8.99 -0.90
N SER A 355 6.36 9.11 0.02
CA SER A 355 7.09 10.37 0.26
C SER A 355 8.52 10.09 0.71
N VAL A 356 9.40 11.06 0.54
CA VAL A 356 10.81 10.94 1.00
C VAL A 356 10.89 10.77 2.51
N ALA A 357 9.95 11.33 3.26
CA ALA A 357 9.87 11.12 4.70
C ALA A 357 9.56 9.66 5.09
N HIS A 358 8.72 8.97 4.29
CA HIS A 358 8.50 7.53 4.46
C HIS A 358 9.77 6.72 4.16
N MET A 359 10.51 7.11 3.11
CA MET A 359 11.81 6.50 2.77
C MET A 359 12.81 6.65 3.93
N ASN A 360 12.91 7.85 4.51
CA ASN A 360 13.75 8.09 5.69
C ASN A 360 13.33 7.24 6.89
N TYR A 361 12.02 7.11 7.12
CA TYR A 361 11.47 6.29 8.20
C TYR A 361 11.80 4.80 8.01
N GLU A 362 11.61 4.28 6.80
CA GLU A 362 11.98 2.90 6.47
C GLU A 362 13.49 2.66 6.60
N LEU A 363 14.32 3.61 6.15
CA LEU A 363 15.77 3.53 6.30
C LEU A 363 16.17 3.48 7.79
N ALA A 364 15.58 4.31 8.64
CA ALA A 364 15.82 4.30 10.07
C ALA A 364 15.45 2.95 10.71
N ILE A 365 14.31 2.37 10.33
CA ILE A 365 13.89 1.03 10.78
C ILE A 365 14.89 -0.04 10.32
N ASN A 366 15.28 -0.03 9.05
CA ASN A 366 16.20 -1.01 8.46
C ASN A 366 17.60 -0.93 9.09
N LEU A 367 17.99 0.26 9.54
CA LEU A 367 19.19 0.49 10.36
C LEU A 367 18.98 0.17 11.86
N ASN A 368 17.80 -0.40 12.23
CA ASN A 368 17.46 -0.88 13.58
C ASN A 368 17.34 0.21 14.66
N PHE A 369 16.92 1.43 14.30
CA PHE A 369 16.58 2.44 15.29
C PHE A 369 15.27 2.09 16.01
N LYS A 370 15.22 2.29 17.34
CA LYS A 370 14.07 2.02 18.20
C LYS A 370 13.33 3.29 18.62
N ASN A 371 13.99 4.42 18.54
CA ASN A 371 13.41 5.73 18.83
C ASN A 371 13.56 6.60 17.57
N ILE A 372 12.42 6.96 16.96
CA ILE A 372 12.37 7.76 15.73
C ILE A 372 11.56 9.02 16.02
N ILE A 373 12.16 10.17 15.83
CA ILE A 373 11.56 11.49 16.05
C ILE A 373 11.28 12.14 14.69
N LEU A 374 10.04 12.56 14.47
CA LEU A 374 9.60 13.31 13.29
C LEU A 374 9.58 14.80 13.62
N ILE A 375 10.27 15.62 12.82
CA ILE A 375 10.23 17.08 12.88
C ILE A 375 9.96 17.65 11.49
N GLY A 376 9.26 18.80 11.42
CA GLY A 376 8.82 19.37 10.15
C GLY A 376 7.86 18.46 9.36
N GLN A 377 7.21 17.50 9.99
CA GLN A 377 6.28 16.55 9.35
C GLN A 377 4.83 16.97 9.61
N ASP A 378 4.48 18.18 9.24
CA ASP A 378 3.20 18.81 9.57
C ASP A 378 2.01 18.14 8.89
N LEU A 379 2.13 17.76 7.61
CA LEU A 379 1.05 17.20 6.79
C LEU A 379 -0.22 18.05 6.85
N ALA A 380 -0.06 19.36 7.01
CA ALA A 380 -1.07 20.37 7.12
C ALA A 380 -0.50 21.74 6.75
N TYR A 381 -1.37 22.66 6.36
CA TYR A 381 -1.00 24.05 6.16
C TYR A 381 -0.78 24.76 7.50
N ALA A 382 0.11 25.73 7.50
CA ALA A 382 0.29 26.64 8.63
C ALA A 382 -0.94 27.58 8.78
N LYS A 383 -0.98 28.33 9.87
CA LYS A 383 -2.07 29.30 10.12
C LYS A 383 -2.15 30.42 9.08
N ASP A 384 -1.01 30.79 8.49
CA ASP A 384 -0.90 31.76 7.40
C ASP A 384 -1.20 31.17 6.03
N GLY A 385 -1.53 29.89 5.96
CA GLY A 385 -1.87 29.16 4.73
C GLY A 385 -0.68 28.54 4.01
N SER A 386 0.56 28.75 4.46
CA SER A 386 1.75 28.19 3.82
C SER A 386 1.84 26.68 3.99
N SER A 387 2.41 26.00 2.98
CA SER A 387 2.53 24.54 2.94
C SER A 387 3.87 24.03 3.46
N HIS A 388 4.93 24.83 3.38
CA HIS A 388 6.30 24.47 3.70
C HIS A 388 6.98 25.54 4.55
N SER A 389 8.13 25.20 5.12
CA SER A 389 8.99 26.12 5.85
C SER A 389 9.73 27.08 4.90
N LYS A 390 10.08 28.25 5.37
CA LYS A 390 10.83 29.24 4.60
C LYS A 390 12.16 28.69 4.07
N GLY A 391 12.49 29.05 2.83
CA GLY A 391 13.69 28.55 2.14
C GLY A 391 13.51 27.19 1.49
N PHE A 392 12.29 26.72 1.37
CA PHE A 392 11.94 25.61 0.49
C PHE A 392 12.32 25.96 -0.96
N LEU A 393 12.97 25.02 -1.67
CA LEU A 393 13.59 25.29 -2.98
C LEU A 393 12.59 25.75 -4.07
N TYR A 394 11.35 25.35 -3.95
CA TYR A 394 10.28 25.59 -4.93
C TYR A 394 9.26 26.64 -4.46
N GLU A 395 9.67 27.55 -3.58
CA GLU A 395 8.84 28.56 -2.94
C GLU A 395 7.94 29.30 -3.98
N ASP A 396 8.48 29.59 -5.17
CA ASP A 396 7.75 30.30 -6.23
C ASP A 396 6.82 29.41 -7.09
N PHE A 397 7.08 28.10 -7.20
CA PHE A 397 6.40 27.21 -8.14
C PHE A 397 5.53 26.13 -7.48
N HIS A 398 5.94 25.64 -6.32
CA HIS A 398 5.32 24.48 -5.65
C HIS A 398 4.90 24.75 -4.22
N GLU A 399 5.12 25.94 -3.69
CA GLU A 399 4.56 26.26 -2.40
C GLU A 399 3.03 26.25 -2.52
N GLY A 400 2.41 25.23 -1.93
CA GLY A 400 0.97 25.17 -1.78
C GLY A 400 0.52 26.29 -0.84
N HIS A 401 -0.63 26.86 -1.12
CA HIS A 401 -1.28 27.82 -0.22
C HIS A 401 -2.74 27.44 -0.07
N HIS A 402 -3.21 27.31 1.17
CA HIS A 402 -4.55 26.81 1.46
C HIS A 402 -5.66 27.58 0.74
N GLU A 403 -5.55 28.88 0.59
CA GLU A 403 -6.56 29.69 -0.11
C GLU A 403 -6.61 29.42 -1.60
N ARG A 404 -5.44 29.21 -2.23
CA ARG A 404 -5.27 28.97 -3.67
C ARG A 404 -5.60 27.54 -4.06
N ASP A 405 -5.22 26.56 -3.22
CA ASP A 405 -5.30 25.15 -3.56
C ASP A 405 -6.75 24.64 -3.53
N PHE A 406 -7.15 23.90 -4.56
CA PHE A 406 -8.52 23.37 -4.69
C PHE A 406 -8.78 22.15 -3.79
N ASP A 407 -7.74 21.41 -3.43
CA ASP A 407 -7.84 20.14 -2.69
C ASP A 407 -7.98 20.40 -1.18
N LYS A 408 -9.20 20.65 -0.73
CA LYS A 408 -9.53 21.00 0.65
C LYS A 408 -9.84 19.77 1.49
N TYR A 409 -8.94 19.44 2.38
CA TYR A 409 -9.10 18.39 3.38
C TYR A 409 -8.84 18.92 4.78
N THR A 410 -9.28 18.17 5.79
CA THR A 410 -9.01 18.47 7.19
C THR A 410 -8.42 17.27 7.90
N ALA A 411 -7.65 17.53 8.93
CA ALA A 411 -7.11 16.50 9.82
C ALA A 411 -7.26 16.94 11.28
N ILE A 412 -7.25 15.96 12.18
CA ILE A 412 -7.17 16.26 13.62
C ILE A 412 -5.81 16.92 13.86
N ALA A 413 -5.82 18.02 14.61
CA ALA A 413 -4.60 18.74 14.92
C ALA A 413 -3.69 17.96 15.88
N TYR A 414 -2.38 18.27 15.85
CA TYR A 414 -1.44 17.85 16.88
C TYR A 414 -2.00 18.15 18.28
N GLY A 415 -1.84 17.22 19.22
CA GLY A 415 -2.45 17.28 20.55
C GLY A 415 -3.83 16.62 20.62
N GLY A 416 -4.47 16.33 19.49
CA GLY A 416 -5.77 15.64 19.44
C GLY A 416 -6.98 16.54 19.58
N GLU A 417 -6.79 17.84 19.76
CA GLU A 417 -7.87 18.82 19.88
C GLU A 417 -7.89 19.79 18.69
N GLY A 418 -9.09 20.02 18.13
CA GLY A 418 -9.28 20.89 16.97
C GLY A 418 -8.93 20.23 15.63
N ILE A 419 -8.98 21.05 14.58
CA ILE A 419 -8.81 20.64 13.19
C ILE A 419 -7.78 21.55 12.53
N VAL A 420 -6.95 20.98 11.65
CA VAL A 420 -6.05 21.70 10.77
C VAL A 420 -6.44 21.48 9.31
N GLN A 421 -6.12 22.45 8.46
CA GLN A 421 -6.31 22.35 7.03
C GLN A 421 -5.20 21.46 6.43
N SER A 422 -5.57 20.59 5.51
CA SER A 422 -4.69 19.62 4.88
C SER A 422 -5.04 19.47 3.39
N SER A 423 -4.38 18.54 2.71
CA SER A 423 -4.67 18.17 1.33
C SER A 423 -4.93 16.66 1.21
N GLY A 424 -5.45 16.21 0.06
CA GLY A 424 -5.68 14.80 -0.20
C GLY A 424 -4.38 14.00 -0.21
N ILE A 425 -3.31 14.55 -0.81
CA ILE A 425 -2.00 13.87 -0.86
C ILE A 425 -1.37 13.74 0.54
N TRP A 426 -1.45 14.79 1.38
CA TRP A 426 -0.96 14.71 2.76
C TRP A 426 -1.82 13.79 3.63
N THR A 427 -3.11 13.67 3.33
CA THR A 427 -3.98 12.69 3.98
C THR A 427 -3.48 11.27 3.69
N ILE A 428 -3.14 10.96 2.44
CA ILE A 428 -2.56 9.67 2.06
C ILE A 428 -1.19 9.45 2.74
N PHE A 429 -0.33 10.46 2.75
CA PHE A 429 0.97 10.37 3.43
C PHE A 429 0.80 10.08 4.92
N ARG A 430 -0.13 10.76 5.59
CA ARG A 430 -0.44 10.54 7.00
C ARG A 430 -0.92 9.11 7.25
N GLU A 431 -1.82 8.60 6.44
CA GLU A 431 -2.34 7.23 6.54
C GLU A 431 -1.25 6.18 6.37
N ILE A 432 -0.27 6.42 5.50
CA ILE A 432 0.90 5.54 5.33
C ILE A 432 1.78 5.58 6.58
N PHE A 433 2.03 6.76 7.17
CA PHE A 433 2.74 6.84 8.45
C PHE A 433 2.02 6.09 9.56
N GLU A 434 0.70 6.26 9.69
CA GLU A 434 -0.13 5.58 10.67
C GLU A 434 -0.01 4.04 10.52
N ASN A 435 -0.03 3.55 9.27
CA ASN A 435 0.18 2.14 8.96
C ASN A 435 1.60 1.68 9.34
N PHE A 436 2.63 2.47 9.05
CA PHE A 436 4.01 2.17 9.44
C PHE A 436 4.17 2.12 10.95
N VAL A 437 3.64 3.11 11.66
CA VAL A 437 3.68 3.17 13.14
C VAL A 437 2.97 1.95 13.72
N TYR A 438 1.75 1.65 13.26
CA TYR A 438 0.99 0.48 13.73
C TYR A 438 1.76 -0.84 13.50
N ALA A 439 2.32 -1.03 12.31
CA ALA A 439 3.06 -2.26 11.97
C ALA A 439 4.34 -2.42 12.81
N ASN A 440 4.96 -1.32 13.24
CA ASN A 440 6.23 -1.32 13.95
C ASN A 440 6.11 -1.22 15.47
N ASN A 441 4.93 -0.86 16.02
CA ASN A 441 4.67 -0.87 17.46
C ASN A 441 4.95 -2.24 18.09
N ARG A 442 4.64 -3.34 17.38
CA ARG A 442 4.93 -4.72 17.82
C ARG A 442 6.43 -5.02 17.91
N LYS A 443 7.26 -4.32 17.15
CA LYS A 443 8.73 -4.43 17.17
C LYS A 443 9.38 -3.54 18.24
N LYS A 444 8.57 -2.95 19.13
CA LYS A 444 8.99 -2.01 20.18
C LYS A 444 9.69 -0.76 19.62
N ILE A 445 9.34 -0.33 18.41
CA ILE A 445 9.82 0.92 17.83
C ILE A 445 8.88 2.03 18.30
N LYS A 446 9.44 3.06 18.92
CA LYS A 446 8.72 4.24 19.38
C LYS A 446 8.87 5.35 18.35
N THR A 447 7.75 5.78 17.78
CA THR A 447 7.70 6.92 16.87
C THR A 447 7.14 8.11 17.60
N TYR A 448 7.90 9.21 17.60
CA TYR A 448 7.52 10.47 18.23
C TYR A 448 7.17 11.50 17.16
N ASN A 449 5.96 12.04 17.21
CA ASN A 449 5.61 13.23 16.47
C ASN A 449 5.99 14.45 17.31
N ALA A 450 7.05 15.15 16.91
CA ALA A 450 7.60 16.30 17.61
C ALA A 450 7.47 17.60 16.81
N THR A 451 6.52 17.66 15.87
CA THR A 451 6.25 18.84 15.04
C THR A 451 5.75 20.04 15.86
N GLU A 452 5.07 19.76 16.97
CA GLU A 452 4.43 20.81 17.81
C GLU A 452 3.48 21.72 17.00
N GLY A 453 2.87 21.11 15.99
CA GLY A 453 1.93 21.72 15.04
C GLY A 453 1.53 20.72 13.97
N GLY A 454 0.72 21.16 12.99
CA GLY A 454 0.26 20.32 11.91
C GLY A 454 -0.76 19.26 12.32
N ALA A 455 -0.83 18.19 11.53
CA ALA A 455 -1.76 17.09 11.73
C ALA A 455 -1.25 16.05 12.73
N ARG A 456 -2.17 15.49 13.51
CA ARG A 456 -1.92 14.31 14.31
C ARG A 456 -1.61 13.11 13.42
N ILE A 457 -0.60 12.33 13.78
CA ILE A 457 -0.30 11.02 13.19
C ILE A 457 -0.73 9.96 14.19
N GLU A 458 -1.80 9.22 13.89
CA GLU A 458 -2.38 8.26 14.83
C GLU A 458 -1.39 7.13 15.17
N GLY A 459 -1.27 6.83 16.46
CA GLY A 459 -0.33 5.84 16.99
C GLY A 459 1.09 6.36 17.25
N ALA A 460 1.46 7.54 16.77
CA ALA A 460 2.70 8.21 17.15
C ALA A 460 2.56 8.89 18.52
N ILE A 461 3.64 8.96 19.28
CA ILE A 461 3.70 9.60 20.60
C ILE A 461 3.96 11.09 20.38
N GLU A 462 2.99 11.93 20.71
CA GLU A 462 3.14 13.39 20.63
C GLU A 462 3.89 13.90 21.85
N LYS A 463 5.04 14.55 21.60
CA LYS A 463 5.87 15.18 22.64
C LYS A 463 6.65 16.37 22.08
N PRO A 464 6.82 17.43 22.86
CA PRO A 464 7.66 18.56 22.47
C PRO A 464 9.11 18.13 22.15
N PHE A 465 9.67 18.66 21.07
CA PHE A 465 11.02 18.31 20.63
C PHE A 465 12.07 18.58 21.72
N LYS A 466 11.91 19.69 22.46
CA LYS A 466 12.77 20.05 23.60
C LYS A 466 12.81 18.97 24.70
N GLU A 467 11.66 18.36 25.00
CA GLU A 467 11.58 17.27 25.99
C GLU A 467 12.30 16.03 25.50
N LEU A 468 12.09 15.65 24.23
CA LEU A 468 12.74 14.50 23.62
C LEU A 468 14.26 14.67 23.55
N CYS A 469 14.73 15.88 23.22
CA CYS A 469 16.16 16.18 23.23
C CYS A 469 16.77 15.96 24.62
N LYS A 470 16.10 16.44 25.68
CA LYS A 470 16.59 16.26 27.07
C LYS A 470 16.55 14.83 27.54
N THR A 471 15.54 14.05 27.13
CA THR A 471 15.32 12.70 27.64
C THR A 471 16.08 11.64 26.86
N LEU A 472 16.18 11.78 25.53
CA LEU A 472 16.73 10.75 24.64
C LEU A 472 18.15 11.07 24.14
N LEU A 473 18.50 12.35 23.95
CA LEU A 473 19.78 12.76 23.34
C LEU A 473 20.84 13.12 24.38
N LYS A 474 21.36 12.11 25.08
CA LYS A 474 22.27 12.32 26.24
C LYS A 474 23.75 12.30 25.87
N LYS A 475 24.15 11.44 24.94
CA LYS A 475 25.57 11.19 24.60
C LYS A 475 25.85 11.56 23.15
N ASP A 476 27.02 12.12 22.90
CA ASP A 476 27.49 12.36 21.55
C ASP A 476 27.74 11.04 20.80
N LEU A 477 27.38 11.01 19.56
CA LEU A 477 27.67 9.90 18.66
C LEU A 477 29.05 10.05 18.06
N LYS A 478 29.70 8.92 17.80
CA LYS A 478 30.99 8.93 17.10
C LYS A 478 30.77 9.19 15.61
N LYS A 479 30.89 10.45 15.20
CA LYS A 479 30.79 10.91 13.81
C LYS A 479 32.15 11.42 13.32
N PRO A 480 32.42 11.38 11.99
CA PRO A 480 31.60 10.80 10.92
C PRO A 480 31.58 9.28 10.96
N PHE A 481 30.54 8.70 10.38
CA PHE A 481 30.43 7.26 10.27
C PHE A 481 31.44 6.68 9.26
N ALA A 482 31.86 5.43 9.46
CA ALA A 482 32.81 4.74 8.60
C ALA A 482 32.35 4.70 7.12
N LYS A 483 33.29 4.74 6.18
CA LYS A 483 32.98 4.62 4.74
C LYS A 483 32.39 3.25 4.42
N ILE A 484 31.43 3.22 3.51
CA ILE A 484 30.83 2.00 3.01
C ILE A 484 31.66 1.50 1.82
N PRO A 485 32.18 0.26 1.85
CA PRO A 485 32.99 -0.27 0.75
C PRO A 485 32.09 -0.60 -0.46
N LYS A 486 32.69 -0.53 -1.65
CA LYS A 486 32.10 -1.05 -2.89
C LYS A 486 32.32 -2.56 -2.96
N LEU A 487 31.52 -3.24 -3.78
CA LEU A 487 31.75 -4.64 -4.15
C LEU A 487 33.08 -4.80 -4.90
N LEU A 488 33.64 -6.00 -4.88
CA LEU A 488 34.84 -6.32 -5.64
C LEU A 488 34.59 -6.15 -7.15
N LYS A 489 35.64 -5.89 -7.93
CA LYS A 489 35.51 -5.62 -9.36
C LYS A 489 34.85 -6.80 -10.09
N ASN A 490 35.32 -8.02 -9.84
CA ASN A 490 34.75 -9.23 -10.45
C ASN A 490 33.26 -9.41 -10.14
N GLN A 491 32.83 -9.18 -8.91
CA GLN A 491 31.43 -9.25 -8.52
C GLN A 491 30.59 -8.20 -9.27
N ARG A 492 31.09 -6.98 -9.43
CA ARG A 492 30.41 -5.90 -10.16
C ARG A 492 30.30 -6.25 -11.65
N ASP A 493 31.36 -6.84 -12.25
CA ASP A 493 31.38 -7.24 -13.65
C ASP A 493 30.35 -8.36 -13.90
N GLU A 494 30.27 -9.34 -13.02
CA GLU A 494 29.29 -10.42 -13.07
C GLU A 494 27.85 -9.92 -12.96
N LEU A 495 27.58 -9.05 -11.97
CA LEU A 495 26.25 -8.46 -11.78
C LEU A 495 25.80 -7.61 -12.98
N MET A 496 26.70 -6.84 -13.60
CA MET A 496 26.37 -6.09 -14.81
C MET A 496 25.99 -6.97 -15.99
N LEU A 497 26.80 -8.02 -16.22
CA LEU A 497 26.54 -8.96 -17.30
C LEU A 497 25.23 -9.74 -17.10
N ASP A 498 24.96 -10.15 -15.85
CA ASP A 498 23.72 -10.84 -15.50
C ASP A 498 22.50 -9.93 -15.68
N ALA A 499 22.55 -8.69 -15.20
CA ALA A 499 21.50 -7.70 -15.40
C ALA A 499 21.22 -7.46 -16.90
N TYR A 500 22.27 -7.33 -17.71
CA TYR A 500 22.11 -7.16 -19.16
C TYR A 500 21.40 -8.36 -19.80
N LYS A 501 21.83 -9.59 -19.48
CA LYS A 501 21.20 -10.82 -19.98
C LYS A 501 19.72 -10.92 -19.58
N LYS A 502 19.39 -10.56 -18.34
CA LYS A 502 18.01 -10.57 -17.84
C LYS A 502 17.14 -9.55 -18.57
N ILE A 503 17.63 -8.32 -18.79
CA ILE A 503 16.90 -7.29 -19.55
C ILE A 503 16.68 -7.76 -21.01
N LYS A 504 17.69 -8.30 -21.67
CA LYS A 504 17.55 -8.86 -23.04
C LYS A 504 16.51 -9.98 -23.10
N LYS A 505 16.48 -10.85 -22.09
CA LYS A 505 15.46 -11.90 -21.96
C LYS A 505 14.06 -11.30 -21.82
N GLN A 506 13.87 -10.28 -20.97
CA GLN A 506 12.58 -9.62 -20.83
C GLN A 506 12.12 -8.96 -22.12
N MET A 507 13.02 -8.29 -22.85
CA MET A 507 12.72 -7.73 -24.18
C MET A 507 12.23 -8.80 -25.16
N SER A 508 12.86 -9.98 -25.19
CA SER A 508 12.43 -11.12 -26.01
C SER A 508 11.05 -11.66 -25.60
N LEU A 509 10.80 -11.76 -24.29
CA LEU A 509 9.50 -12.16 -23.75
C LEU A 509 8.41 -11.14 -24.11
N THR A 510 8.71 -9.85 -24.03
CA THR A 510 7.82 -8.76 -24.44
C THR A 510 7.41 -8.88 -25.91
N GLN A 511 8.35 -9.16 -26.81
CA GLN A 511 8.04 -9.38 -28.22
C GLN A 511 7.10 -10.58 -28.44
N THR A 512 7.31 -11.66 -27.69
CA THR A 512 6.43 -12.84 -27.74
C THR A 512 5.03 -12.49 -27.25
N PHE A 513 4.93 -11.75 -26.14
CA PHE A 513 3.66 -11.26 -25.59
C PHE A 513 2.90 -10.36 -26.57
N LEU A 514 3.59 -9.42 -27.21
CA LEU A 514 3.00 -8.52 -28.21
C LEU A 514 2.39 -9.27 -29.41
N LYS A 515 3.04 -10.36 -29.89
CA LYS A 515 2.49 -11.19 -30.98
C LYS A 515 1.17 -11.85 -30.55
N GLU A 516 1.10 -12.36 -29.32
CA GLU A 516 -0.10 -12.99 -28.79
C GLU A 516 -1.21 -11.96 -28.53
N CYS A 517 -0.87 -10.80 -27.94
CA CYS A 517 -1.79 -9.70 -27.71
C CYS A 517 -2.41 -9.19 -29.02
N LYS A 518 -1.59 -9.00 -30.05
CA LYS A 518 -2.04 -8.59 -31.39
C LYS A 518 -3.06 -9.55 -31.99
N LYS A 519 -2.89 -10.85 -31.77
CA LYS A 519 -3.85 -11.89 -32.22
C LYS A 519 -5.22 -11.70 -31.56
N VAL A 520 -5.24 -11.51 -30.24
CA VAL A 520 -6.51 -11.32 -29.50
C VAL A 520 -7.14 -9.98 -29.87
N LYS A 521 -6.35 -8.88 -29.92
CA LYS A 521 -6.80 -7.56 -30.39
C LYS A 521 -7.52 -7.64 -31.74
N ASN A 522 -6.91 -8.33 -32.73
CA ASN A 522 -7.49 -8.47 -34.07
C ASN A 522 -8.79 -9.26 -34.04
N GLN A 523 -8.92 -10.29 -33.19
CA GLN A 523 -10.16 -11.06 -33.05
C GLN A 523 -11.30 -10.21 -32.48
N LEU A 524 -11.04 -9.43 -31.43
CA LEU A 524 -12.01 -8.52 -30.80
C LEU A 524 -12.43 -7.40 -31.78
N ALA A 525 -11.48 -6.80 -32.48
CA ALA A 525 -11.75 -5.78 -33.48
C ALA A 525 -12.58 -6.33 -34.67
N SER A 526 -12.34 -7.58 -35.08
CA SER A 526 -13.15 -8.25 -36.11
C SER A 526 -14.56 -8.57 -35.64
N LEU A 527 -14.75 -8.93 -34.37
CA LEU A 527 -16.05 -9.12 -33.73
C LEU A 527 -16.85 -7.81 -33.77
N LYS A 528 -16.26 -6.71 -33.34
CA LYS A 528 -16.88 -5.38 -33.32
C LYS A 528 -17.36 -4.93 -34.72
N LYS A 529 -16.58 -5.25 -35.74
CA LYS A 529 -16.91 -4.95 -37.14
C LYS A 529 -17.90 -5.95 -37.79
N GLY A 530 -18.37 -6.95 -37.05
CA GLY A 530 -19.23 -8.01 -37.59
C GLY A 530 -18.56 -8.89 -38.66
N LYS A 531 -17.21 -8.92 -38.73
CA LYS A 531 -16.44 -9.62 -39.79
C LYS A 531 -15.75 -10.90 -39.29
N THR A 532 -16.07 -11.35 -38.07
CA THR A 532 -15.45 -12.56 -37.50
C THR A 532 -16.08 -13.85 -37.99
N LYS A 533 -15.23 -14.87 -38.22
CA LYS A 533 -15.67 -16.26 -38.46
C LYS A 533 -15.69 -17.10 -37.17
N LEU A 534 -15.23 -16.55 -36.06
CA LEU A 534 -15.15 -17.22 -34.77
C LEU A 534 -16.46 -17.04 -33.99
N THR A 535 -16.86 -18.04 -33.24
CA THR A 535 -17.99 -17.92 -32.30
C THR A 535 -17.55 -17.07 -31.08
N LEU A 536 -18.53 -16.45 -30.38
CA LEU A 536 -18.27 -15.71 -29.15
C LEU A 536 -17.50 -16.55 -28.10
N GLY A 537 -17.90 -17.85 -27.99
CA GLY A 537 -17.21 -18.78 -27.08
C GLY A 537 -15.74 -19.04 -27.44
N GLN A 538 -15.40 -19.11 -28.73
CA GLN A 538 -14.03 -19.28 -29.19
C GLN A 538 -13.19 -18.04 -28.89
N ILE A 539 -13.75 -16.85 -29.13
CA ILE A 539 -13.06 -15.57 -28.84
C ILE A 539 -12.85 -15.44 -27.33
N ASN A 540 -13.88 -15.74 -26.52
CA ASN A 540 -13.75 -15.72 -25.06
C ASN A 540 -12.67 -16.68 -24.56
N LYS A 541 -12.63 -17.91 -25.08
CA LYS A 541 -11.59 -18.88 -24.72
C LYS A 541 -10.18 -18.39 -25.04
N ASN A 542 -10.01 -17.67 -26.14
CA ASN A 542 -8.72 -17.07 -26.51
C ASN A 542 -8.36 -15.89 -25.59
N LEU A 543 -9.32 -15.06 -25.23
CA LEU A 543 -9.17 -13.98 -24.25
C LEU A 543 -8.78 -14.53 -22.88
N ASP A 544 -9.49 -15.55 -22.38
CA ASP A 544 -9.19 -16.19 -21.09
C ASP A 544 -7.77 -16.79 -21.06
N LYS A 545 -7.37 -17.47 -22.13
CA LYS A 545 -6.00 -17.97 -22.28
C LYS A 545 -4.96 -16.84 -22.24
N PHE A 546 -5.22 -15.72 -22.89
CA PHE A 546 -4.35 -14.56 -22.88
C PHE A 546 -4.25 -13.95 -21.47
N LYS A 547 -5.38 -13.77 -20.78
CA LYS A 547 -5.41 -13.26 -19.39
C LYS A 547 -4.63 -14.19 -18.44
N THR A 548 -4.83 -15.52 -18.54
CA THR A 548 -4.09 -16.51 -17.74
C THR A 548 -2.57 -16.40 -17.96
N ARG A 549 -2.12 -16.09 -19.18
CA ARG A 549 -0.70 -15.89 -19.47
C ARG A 549 -0.19 -14.57 -18.89
N LEU A 550 -0.97 -13.51 -18.98
CA LEU A 550 -0.63 -12.21 -18.37
C LEU A 550 -0.44 -12.36 -16.85
N ASP A 551 -1.29 -13.16 -16.19
CA ASP A 551 -1.20 -13.43 -14.75
C ASP A 551 -0.04 -14.39 -14.39
N SER A 552 0.66 -14.94 -15.37
CA SER A 552 1.77 -15.87 -15.11
C SER A 552 3.03 -15.14 -14.61
N LYS A 553 3.80 -15.80 -13.74
CA LYS A 553 5.10 -15.30 -13.25
C LYS A 553 6.04 -14.89 -14.39
N ARG A 554 5.91 -15.51 -15.57
CA ARG A 554 6.73 -15.23 -16.76
C ARG A 554 6.63 -13.80 -17.23
N TYR A 555 5.44 -13.18 -17.12
CA TYR A 555 5.15 -11.82 -17.56
C TYR A 555 4.92 -10.87 -16.39
N GLY A 556 5.21 -11.29 -15.17
CA GLY A 556 5.01 -10.49 -13.96
C GLY A 556 5.71 -9.12 -14.00
N PHE A 557 6.83 -9.00 -14.72
CA PHE A 557 7.54 -7.73 -14.88
C PHE A 557 6.74 -6.66 -15.66
N LEU A 558 5.75 -7.06 -16.47
CA LEU A 558 4.85 -6.13 -17.18
C LEU A 558 3.80 -5.51 -16.25
N LEU A 559 3.56 -6.10 -15.08
CA LEU A 559 2.57 -5.58 -14.13
C LEU A 559 2.93 -4.20 -13.60
N GLU A 560 4.18 -3.76 -13.71
CA GLU A 560 4.56 -2.41 -13.32
C GLU A 560 3.88 -1.33 -14.17
N ILE A 561 3.78 -1.55 -15.47
CA ILE A 561 3.10 -0.62 -16.40
C ILE A 561 1.62 -0.94 -16.59
N LEU A 562 1.25 -2.21 -16.46
CA LEU A 562 -0.12 -2.66 -16.73
C LEU A 562 -1.02 -2.63 -15.49
N GLY A 563 -0.43 -2.73 -14.28
CA GLY A 563 -1.17 -2.84 -13.03
C GLY A 563 -2.25 -1.77 -12.84
N PRO A 564 -1.95 -0.47 -12.98
CA PRO A 564 -2.95 0.58 -12.85
C PRO A 564 -4.10 0.45 -13.86
N THR A 565 -3.78 0.22 -15.13
CA THR A 565 -4.79 0.05 -16.19
C THR A 565 -5.66 -1.19 -15.94
N LEU A 566 -5.05 -2.33 -15.60
CA LEU A 566 -5.78 -3.55 -15.27
C LEU A 566 -6.69 -3.34 -14.06
N TYR A 567 -6.19 -2.68 -13.03
CA TYR A 567 -6.96 -2.40 -11.82
C TYR A 567 -8.22 -1.56 -12.11
N HIS A 568 -8.08 -0.47 -12.86
CA HIS A 568 -9.19 0.41 -13.18
C HIS A 568 -10.19 -0.24 -14.14
N GLU A 569 -9.71 -0.87 -15.20
CA GLU A 569 -10.57 -1.54 -16.19
C GLU A 569 -11.31 -2.74 -15.59
N GLU A 570 -10.68 -3.56 -14.78
CA GLU A 570 -11.35 -4.68 -14.09
C GLU A 570 -12.46 -4.19 -13.17
N ASN A 571 -12.26 -3.07 -12.46
CA ASN A 571 -13.32 -2.45 -11.67
C ASN A 571 -14.46 -1.87 -12.52
N ILE A 572 -14.16 -1.35 -13.72
CA ILE A 572 -15.17 -0.84 -14.66
C ILE A 572 -16.06 -1.97 -15.17
N ILE A 573 -15.49 -3.12 -15.48
CA ILE A 573 -16.23 -4.28 -16.02
C ILE A 573 -16.82 -5.20 -14.93
N ALA A 574 -16.49 -4.99 -13.65
CA ALA A 574 -16.95 -5.81 -12.54
C ALA A 574 -18.49 -5.96 -12.47
N PRO A 575 -19.32 -4.90 -12.66
CA PRO A 575 -20.78 -5.04 -12.71
C PRO A 575 -21.25 -6.02 -13.79
N LEU A 576 -20.63 -5.99 -14.96
CA LEU A 576 -20.95 -6.90 -16.06
C LEU A 576 -20.54 -8.34 -15.71
N TYR A 577 -19.41 -8.53 -15.04
CA TYR A 577 -18.96 -9.86 -14.58
C TYR A 577 -19.99 -10.53 -13.68
N VAL A 578 -20.56 -9.81 -12.71
CA VAL A 578 -21.49 -10.37 -11.71
C VAL A 578 -22.93 -10.44 -12.19
N GLN A 579 -23.27 -9.83 -13.31
CA GLN A 579 -24.61 -9.87 -13.86
C GLN A 579 -25.08 -11.32 -14.13
N ASN A 580 -26.28 -11.68 -13.64
CA ASN A 580 -26.92 -12.95 -13.93
C ASN A 580 -27.55 -12.95 -15.32
N PHE A 581 -27.91 -14.12 -15.79
CA PHE A 581 -28.70 -14.33 -17.02
C PHE A 581 -29.74 -15.42 -16.78
N LYS A 582 -30.95 -15.26 -17.37
CA LYS A 582 -32.08 -16.14 -17.16
C LYS A 582 -32.23 -17.19 -18.27
N ASN A 583 -31.68 -16.89 -19.44
CA ASN A 583 -31.81 -17.76 -20.63
C ASN A 583 -30.54 -17.64 -21.51
N GLU A 584 -30.48 -18.48 -22.55
CA GLU A 584 -29.33 -18.54 -23.45
C GLU A 584 -29.15 -17.25 -24.24
N SER A 585 -30.21 -16.54 -24.62
CA SER A 585 -30.13 -15.28 -25.34
C SER A 585 -29.45 -14.19 -24.46
N GLU A 586 -29.88 -14.06 -23.21
CA GLU A 586 -29.24 -13.15 -22.24
C GLU A 586 -27.79 -13.53 -21.99
N ARG A 587 -27.47 -14.83 -21.94
CA ARG A 587 -26.10 -15.32 -21.79
C ARG A 587 -25.24 -14.89 -22.98
N GLN A 588 -25.72 -15.02 -24.20
CA GLN A 588 -25.00 -14.59 -25.40
C GLN A 588 -24.82 -13.06 -25.45
N ASN A 589 -25.88 -12.32 -25.11
CA ASN A 589 -25.80 -10.85 -25.03
C ASN A 589 -24.78 -10.39 -23.99
N LYS A 590 -24.75 -11.02 -22.80
CA LYS A 590 -23.74 -10.76 -21.78
C LYS A 590 -22.34 -11.08 -22.28
N LEU A 591 -22.14 -12.22 -22.94
CA LEU A 591 -20.86 -12.62 -23.49
C LEU A 591 -20.37 -11.64 -24.56
N PHE A 592 -21.27 -11.17 -25.43
CA PHE A 592 -20.96 -10.15 -26.42
C PHE A 592 -20.52 -8.84 -25.75
N ALA A 593 -21.29 -8.35 -24.77
CA ALA A 593 -20.96 -7.14 -24.01
C ALA A 593 -19.62 -7.27 -23.28
N TRP A 594 -19.34 -8.46 -22.73
CA TRP A 594 -18.08 -8.79 -22.08
C TRP A 594 -16.89 -8.70 -23.03
N LEU A 595 -16.99 -9.30 -24.20
CA LEU A 595 -15.94 -9.25 -25.22
C LEU A 595 -15.75 -7.84 -25.77
N TYR A 596 -16.85 -7.10 -25.96
CA TYR A 596 -16.81 -5.70 -26.41
C TYR A 596 -16.09 -4.79 -25.39
N ALA A 597 -16.37 -4.95 -24.10
CA ALA A 597 -15.70 -4.21 -23.03
C ALA A 597 -14.19 -4.51 -22.98
N HIS A 598 -13.77 -5.72 -23.32
CA HIS A 598 -12.34 -6.09 -23.32
C HIS A 598 -11.56 -5.60 -24.54
N GLU A 599 -12.20 -5.11 -25.59
CA GLU A 599 -11.50 -4.64 -26.80
C GLU A 599 -10.59 -3.45 -26.46
N SER A 600 -11.14 -2.44 -25.78
CA SER A 600 -10.38 -1.25 -25.35
C SER A 600 -9.23 -1.59 -24.41
N LEU A 601 -9.48 -2.50 -23.45
CA LEU A 601 -8.46 -2.98 -22.52
C LEU A 601 -7.30 -3.65 -23.26
N ILE A 602 -7.58 -4.56 -24.21
CA ILE A 602 -6.52 -5.28 -24.95
C ILE A 602 -5.76 -4.32 -25.85
N GLU A 603 -6.40 -3.30 -26.40
CA GLU A 603 -5.73 -2.23 -27.15
C GLU A 603 -4.76 -1.44 -26.28
N SER A 604 -5.21 -0.99 -25.12
CA SER A 604 -4.36 -0.29 -24.15
C SER A 604 -3.17 -1.13 -23.68
N ILE A 605 -3.39 -2.42 -23.38
CA ILE A 605 -2.30 -3.36 -23.04
C ILE A 605 -1.27 -3.43 -24.17
N PHE A 606 -1.71 -3.56 -25.43
CA PHE A 606 -0.80 -3.64 -26.57
C PHE A 606 0.06 -2.37 -26.69
N GLU A 607 -0.55 -1.19 -26.64
CA GLU A 607 0.12 0.09 -26.78
C GLU A 607 1.13 0.35 -25.65
N LEU A 608 0.76 0.06 -24.41
CA LEU A 608 1.65 0.24 -23.25
C LEU A 608 2.87 -0.67 -23.34
N VAL A 609 2.66 -1.94 -23.67
CA VAL A 609 3.76 -2.92 -23.76
C VAL A 609 4.68 -2.66 -24.94
N ASP A 610 4.14 -2.21 -26.07
CA ASP A 610 4.96 -1.84 -27.24
C ASP A 610 5.80 -0.59 -26.94
N THR A 611 5.21 0.42 -26.32
CA THR A 611 5.93 1.62 -25.88
C THR A 611 7.06 1.29 -24.92
N GLN A 612 6.82 0.45 -23.91
CA GLN A 612 7.87 -0.01 -23.00
C GLN A 612 9.01 -0.71 -23.74
N ASN A 613 8.69 -1.56 -24.72
CA ASN A 613 9.70 -2.27 -25.51
C ASN A 613 10.59 -1.32 -26.30
N ILE A 614 10.01 -0.23 -26.84
CA ILE A 614 10.76 0.83 -27.53
C ILE A 614 11.68 1.58 -26.56
N ILE A 615 11.18 1.92 -25.38
CA ILE A 615 11.95 2.61 -24.32
C ILE A 615 13.14 1.74 -23.88
N LEU A 616 12.92 0.46 -23.61
CA LEU A 616 13.97 -0.45 -23.15
C LEU A 616 15.13 -0.60 -24.14
N LYS A 617 14.85 -0.56 -25.45
CA LYS A 617 15.91 -0.60 -26.48
C LYS A 617 16.88 0.58 -26.38
N LYS A 618 16.42 1.73 -25.92
CA LYS A 618 17.25 2.93 -25.70
C LYS A 618 17.88 2.93 -24.31
N ALA A 619 17.10 2.54 -23.30
CA ALA A 619 17.53 2.58 -21.91
C ALA A 619 18.69 1.62 -21.58
N ILE A 620 18.83 0.53 -22.33
CA ILE A 620 19.89 -0.48 -22.12
C ILE A 620 21.27 -0.02 -22.63
N ILE A 621 21.34 0.99 -23.48
CA ILE A 621 22.59 1.43 -24.14
C ILE A 621 23.70 1.76 -23.12
N PRO A 622 23.47 2.56 -22.04
CA PRO A 622 24.55 2.84 -21.09
C PRO A 622 25.13 1.60 -20.39
N LEU A 623 24.29 0.58 -20.18
CA LEU A 623 24.75 -0.68 -19.62
C LEU A 623 25.57 -1.50 -20.64
N GLN A 624 25.16 -1.49 -21.88
CA GLN A 624 25.89 -2.12 -22.99
C GLN A 624 27.25 -1.48 -23.18
N ASP A 625 27.31 -0.15 -23.28
CA ASP A 625 28.56 0.62 -23.45
C ASP A 625 29.55 0.36 -22.30
N GLU A 626 29.05 0.27 -21.06
CA GLU A 626 29.91 -0.03 -19.91
C GLU A 626 30.45 -1.46 -19.95
N LEU A 627 29.66 -2.45 -20.42
CA LEU A 627 30.12 -3.83 -20.58
C LEU A 627 31.15 -3.96 -21.72
N GLU A 628 30.94 -3.30 -22.87
CA GLU A 628 31.90 -3.25 -23.97
C GLU A 628 33.23 -2.64 -23.54
N LYS A 629 33.19 -1.50 -22.82
CA LYS A 629 34.37 -0.85 -22.24
C LYS A 629 35.14 -1.77 -21.31
N ARG A 630 34.44 -2.67 -20.60
CA ARG A 630 35.06 -3.69 -19.73
C ARG A 630 35.48 -4.97 -20.45
N LYS A 631 35.20 -5.08 -21.75
CA LYS A 631 35.43 -6.29 -22.57
C LYS A 631 34.68 -7.52 -22.04
N LEU A 632 33.41 -7.32 -21.64
CA LEU A 632 32.52 -8.37 -21.12
C LEU A 632 31.43 -8.78 -22.11
N LEU A 633 31.28 -8.03 -23.23
CA LEU A 633 30.46 -8.34 -24.42
C LEU A 633 31.36 -8.57 -25.62
#